data_998e0cb09ee8773e87e4287c08aef562
#
_entry.id   998e0cb09ee8773e87e4287c08aef562
#
_cell.length_a   1.000
_cell.length_b   1.000
_cell.length_c   1.000
_cell.angle_alpha   90.00
_cell.angle_beta   90.00
_cell.angle_gamma   90.00
#
_symmetry.space_group_name_H-M   'P 1'
#
loop_
_entity.id
_entity.type
_entity.pdbx_description
1 polymer ?
#
loop_
_entity_poly.entity_id
_entity_poly.type
_entity_poly.pdbx_seq_one_letter_code
_entity_poly.pdbx_strand_id
1 'polypeptide(L)'
;MTGVQTCALPIFKELASKVESGGKPVIEDQAFREKLAACEIELKALELTQLRVVADEGKHGKGKPNPASSVLKIKGSEIQQTTTELLMEVIGPFAAPYDVHGDDGSNEAMEWTAQIAPSYFNNRKVSIYGGSNEIQRNIIAKAVLGL
;
A
#
# COMPACT_ATOMS: atom_id res chain seq x y z
N MET A 1 -9.26 -0.20 8.88
CA MET A 1 -8.31 0.22 7.82
C MET A 1 -7.88 -0.93 6.90
N THR A 2 -7.92 -2.18 7.33
CA THR A 2 -7.46 -3.36 6.57
C THR A 2 -8.35 -3.79 5.42
N GLY A 3 -9.65 -3.54 5.46
CA GLY A 3 -10.56 -3.95 4.39
C GLY A 3 -10.29 -3.29 3.03
N VAL A 4 -9.76 -2.06 3.02
CA VAL A 4 -9.46 -1.33 1.78
C VAL A 4 -8.22 -1.87 1.09
N GLN A 5 -7.22 -2.34 1.83
CA GLN A 5 -5.97 -2.85 1.26
C GLN A 5 -6.13 -4.25 0.66
N THR A 6 -6.93 -5.11 1.29
CA THR A 6 -7.20 -6.47 0.77
C THR A 6 -8.03 -6.45 -0.52
N CYS A 7 -8.91 -5.46 -0.70
CA CYS A 7 -9.67 -5.29 -1.93
C CYS A 7 -8.83 -4.70 -3.09
N ALA A 8 -7.72 -4.02 -2.79
CA ALA A 8 -6.90 -3.39 -3.82
C ALA A 8 -6.09 -4.41 -4.66
N LEU A 9 -5.60 -5.49 -4.06
CA LEU A 9 -4.77 -6.47 -4.77
C LEU A 9 -5.47 -7.21 -5.91
N PRO A 10 -6.74 -7.68 -5.79
CA PRO A 10 -7.46 -8.25 -6.92
C PRO A 10 -7.63 -7.26 -8.08
N ILE A 11 -7.99 -6.01 -7.78
CA ILE A 11 -8.10 -4.93 -8.77
C ILE A 11 -6.74 -4.70 -9.45
N PHE A 12 -5.68 -4.74 -8.69
CA PHE A 12 -4.31 -4.61 -9.14
C PHE A 12 -3.92 -5.66 -10.18
N LYS A 13 -4.18 -6.93 -9.86
CA LYS A 13 -3.93 -8.06 -10.76
C LYS A 13 -4.76 -7.94 -12.05
N GLU A 14 -6.00 -7.51 -11.91
CA GLU A 14 -6.87 -7.27 -13.06
C GLU A 14 -6.31 -6.16 -13.97
N LEU A 15 -5.88 -5.03 -13.40
CA LEU A 15 -5.26 -3.95 -14.17
C LEU A 15 -3.96 -4.41 -14.84
N ALA A 16 -3.08 -5.09 -14.10
CA ALA A 16 -1.82 -5.60 -14.64
C ALA A 16 -2.03 -6.68 -15.74
N SER A 17 -3.17 -7.34 -15.76
CA SER A 17 -3.54 -8.28 -16.83
C SER A 17 -4.07 -7.60 -18.09
N LYS A 18 -4.55 -6.36 -17.98
CA LYS A 18 -5.11 -5.58 -19.09
C LYS A 18 -4.10 -4.65 -19.76
N VAL A 19 -3.12 -4.19 -18.98
CA VAL A 19 -2.08 -3.27 -19.48
C VAL A 19 -0.95 -4.08 -20.08
N GLU A 20 -0.55 -3.75 -21.30
CA GLU A 20 0.55 -4.39 -22.01
C GLU A 20 1.82 -3.54 -21.97
N SER A 21 2.94 -4.22 -21.77
CA SER A 21 4.29 -3.67 -21.90
C SER A 21 5.12 -4.61 -22.75
N GLY A 22 5.71 -4.09 -23.82
CA GLY A 22 6.50 -4.91 -24.75
C GLY A 22 5.70 -6.01 -25.46
N GLY A 23 4.37 -5.84 -25.65
CA GLY A 23 3.49 -6.79 -26.31
C GLY A 23 3.03 -7.96 -25.44
N LYS A 24 3.20 -7.84 -24.10
CA LYS A 24 2.70 -8.82 -23.13
C LYS A 24 2.04 -8.09 -21.96
N PRO A 25 1.03 -8.69 -21.31
CA PRO A 25 0.46 -8.18 -20.08
C PRO A 25 1.53 -7.97 -19.01
N VAL A 26 1.48 -6.85 -18.29
CA VAL A 26 2.44 -6.53 -17.23
C VAL A 26 2.49 -7.62 -16.16
N ILE A 27 1.36 -8.30 -15.90
CA ILE A 27 1.29 -9.42 -14.95
C ILE A 27 2.17 -10.61 -15.35
N GLU A 28 2.58 -10.73 -16.61
CA GLU A 28 3.46 -11.79 -17.10
C GLU A 28 4.94 -11.46 -16.95
N ASP A 29 5.27 -10.18 -16.68
CA ASP A 29 6.64 -9.79 -16.38
C ASP A 29 7.10 -10.40 -15.05
N GLN A 30 8.23 -11.10 -15.07
CA GLN A 30 8.75 -11.82 -13.90
C GLN A 30 9.13 -10.86 -12.78
N ALA A 31 9.80 -9.76 -13.11
CA ALA A 31 10.26 -8.79 -12.09
C ALA A 31 9.07 -8.11 -11.41
N PHE A 32 8.02 -7.79 -12.17
CA PHE A 32 6.77 -7.25 -11.63
C PHE A 32 6.07 -8.27 -10.71
N ARG A 33 5.98 -9.53 -11.13
CA ARG A 33 5.37 -10.62 -10.33
C ARG A 33 6.09 -10.84 -9.01
N GLU A 34 7.41 -10.76 -9.00
CA GLU A 34 8.21 -10.89 -7.76
C GLU A 34 7.91 -9.76 -6.78
N LYS A 35 7.82 -8.52 -7.26
CA LYS A 35 7.45 -7.35 -6.44
C LYS A 35 6.02 -7.48 -5.91
N LEU A 36 5.10 -7.91 -6.75
CA LEU A 36 3.70 -8.12 -6.36
C LEU A 36 3.59 -9.21 -5.29
N ALA A 37 4.27 -10.33 -5.48
CA ALA A 37 4.28 -11.43 -4.51
C ALA A 37 4.88 -10.99 -3.15
N ALA A 38 5.97 -10.21 -3.17
CA ALA A 38 6.54 -9.65 -1.94
C ALA A 38 5.53 -8.75 -1.21
N CYS A 39 4.80 -7.89 -1.94
CA CYS A 39 3.75 -7.05 -1.37
C CYS A 39 2.60 -7.88 -0.78
N GLU A 40 2.20 -8.97 -1.43
CA GLU A 40 1.17 -9.89 -0.93
C GLU A 40 1.58 -10.58 0.38
N ILE A 41 2.84 -11.02 0.46
CA ILE A 41 3.40 -11.64 1.67
C ILE A 41 3.39 -10.65 2.84
N GLU A 42 3.87 -9.43 2.61
CA GLU A 42 3.87 -8.36 3.63
C GLU A 42 2.45 -8.01 4.09
N LEU A 43 1.49 -7.91 3.16
CA LEU A 43 0.09 -7.66 3.48
C LEU A 43 -0.52 -8.79 4.33
N LYS A 44 -0.21 -10.04 3.98
CA LYS A 44 -0.68 -11.21 4.75
C LYS A 44 -0.08 -11.23 6.15
N ALA A 45 1.20 -10.92 6.28
CA ALA A 45 1.86 -10.80 7.59
C ALA A 45 1.25 -9.67 8.43
N LEU A 46 0.92 -8.53 7.80
CA LEU A 46 0.23 -7.43 8.46
C LEU A 46 -1.15 -7.83 8.98
N GLU A 47 -1.95 -8.52 8.16
CA GLU A 47 -3.28 -9.03 8.52
C GLU A 47 -3.20 -9.96 9.73
N LEU A 48 -2.30 -10.94 9.72
CA LEU A 48 -2.12 -11.86 10.84
C LEU A 48 -1.65 -11.15 12.11
N THR A 49 -0.77 -10.15 11.96
CA THR A 49 -0.31 -9.35 13.09
C THR A 49 -1.46 -8.54 13.69
N GLN A 50 -2.31 -7.95 12.87
CA GLN A 50 -3.49 -7.23 13.33
C GLN A 50 -4.47 -8.14 14.08
N LEU A 51 -4.75 -9.34 13.57
CA LEU A 51 -5.61 -10.30 14.24
C LEU A 51 -5.07 -10.67 15.64
N ARG A 52 -3.74 -10.83 15.76
CA ARG A 52 -3.08 -11.07 17.05
C ARG A 52 -3.25 -9.90 18.01
N VAL A 53 -3.03 -8.66 17.52
CA VAL A 53 -3.19 -7.45 18.35
C VAL A 53 -4.61 -7.33 18.87
N VAL A 54 -5.61 -7.51 18.00
CA VAL A 54 -7.04 -7.46 18.40
C VAL A 54 -7.39 -8.53 19.40
N ALA A 55 -6.90 -9.76 19.19
CA ALA A 55 -7.14 -10.87 20.13
C ALA A 55 -6.50 -10.63 21.50
N ASP A 56 -5.34 -9.98 21.52
CA ASP A 56 -4.60 -9.66 22.75
C ASP A 56 -5.26 -8.53 23.55
N GLU A 57 -5.73 -7.48 22.85
CA GLU A 57 -6.52 -6.41 23.47
C GLU A 57 -7.82 -6.92 24.10
N GLY A 58 -8.44 -7.90 23.46
CA GLY A 58 -9.64 -8.57 24.00
C GLY A 58 -9.40 -9.32 25.32
N LYS A 59 -8.17 -9.83 25.54
CA LYS A 59 -7.80 -10.60 26.74
C LYS A 59 -7.33 -9.73 27.92
N HIS A 60 -6.62 -8.66 27.64
CA HIS A 60 -5.91 -7.87 28.65
C HIS A 60 -6.63 -6.57 29.06
N GLY A 61 -7.81 -6.27 28.48
CA GLY A 61 -8.59 -5.08 28.78
C GLY A 61 -8.06 -3.83 28.10
N LYS A 62 -8.97 -2.90 27.82
CA LYS A 62 -8.66 -1.59 27.19
C LYS A 62 -7.82 -0.74 28.14
N GLY A 63 -6.60 -0.38 27.76
CA GLY A 63 -5.85 0.64 28.49
C GLY A 63 -4.33 0.55 28.50
N LYS A 64 -3.73 -0.57 28.10
CA LYS A 64 -2.26 -0.61 27.94
C LYS A 64 -1.88 -0.47 26.47
N PRO A 65 -1.01 0.51 26.11
CA PRO A 65 -0.50 0.64 24.74
C PRO A 65 0.19 -0.66 24.32
N ASN A 66 -0.25 -1.25 23.20
CA ASN A 66 0.41 -2.42 22.64
C ASN A 66 1.47 -1.96 21.63
N PRO A 67 2.77 -2.22 21.83
CA PRO A 67 3.82 -1.82 20.91
C PRO A 67 3.63 -2.37 19.49
N ALA A 68 2.92 -3.49 19.34
CA ALA A 68 2.59 -4.07 18.04
C ALA A 68 1.68 -3.15 17.21
N SER A 69 0.91 -2.25 17.83
CA SER A 69 0.14 -1.22 17.09
C SER A 69 1.07 -0.27 16.31
N SER A 70 2.25 0.03 16.86
CA SER A 70 3.28 0.81 16.17
C SER A 70 3.88 0.05 14.98
N VAL A 71 4.05 -1.27 15.10
CA VAL A 71 4.46 -2.12 13.96
C VAL A 71 3.41 -2.10 12.85
N LEU A 72 2.12 -2.22 13.21
CA LEU A 72 1.02 -2.15 12.25
C LEU A 72 1.00 -0.82 11.51
N LYS A 73 1.25 0.29 12.21
CA LYS A 73 1.31 1.62 11.59
C LYS A 73 2.47 1.75 10.61
N ILE A 74 3.67 1.32 10.98
CA ILE A 74 4.85 1.38 10.12
C ILE A 74 4.61 0.53 8.88
N LYS A 75 4.32 -0.76 9.06
CA LYS A 75 4.13 -1.70 7.96
C LYS A 75 2.93 -1.33 7.07
N GLY A 76 1.84 -0.89 7.66
CA GLY A 76 0.67 -0.42 6.90
C GLY A 76 0.98 0.77 6.01
N SER A 77 1.77 1.74 6.48
CA SER A 77 2.20 2.87 5.67
C SER A 77 3.18 2.47 4.56
N GLU A 78 4.12 1.58 4.84
CA GLU A 78 5.08 1.05 3.86
C GLU A 78 4.35 0.28 2.74
N ILE A 79 3.45 -0.64 3.10
CA ILE A 79 2.65 -1.41 2.12
C ILE A 79 1.79 -0.49 1.26
N GLN A 80 1.16 0.52 1.86
CA GLN A 80 0.35 1.49 1.11
C GLN A 80 1.20 2.27 0.09
N GLN A 81 2.42 2.65 0.44
CA GLN A 81 3.34 3.29 -0.49
C GLN A 81 3.76 2.34 -1.60
N THR A 82 4.17 1.11 -1.26
CA THR A 82 4.55 0.08 -2.24
C THR A 82 3.40 -0.22 -3.21
N THR A 83 2.17 -0.31 -2.70
CA THR A 83 0.98 -0.56 -3.54
C THR A 83 0.79 0.54 -4.59
N THR A 84 0.96 1.81 -4.20
CA THR A 84 0.84 2.92 -5.16
C THR A 84 2.02 3.00 -6.13
N GLU A 85 3.22 2.58 -5.71
CA GLU A 85 4.39 2.44 -6.60
C GLU A 85 4.16 1.37 -7.67
N LEU A 86 3.67 0.21 -7.28
CA LEU A 86 3.33 -0.86 -8.21
C LEU A 86 2.25 -0.43 -9.22
N LEU A 87 1.25 0.37 -8.79
CA LEU A 87 0.27 0.95 -9.72
C LEU A 87 0.91 1.87 -10.75
N MET A 88 1.84 2.72 -10.33
CA MET A 88 2.60 3.56 -11.27
C MET A 88 3.41 2.72 -12.26
N GLU A 89 3.97 1.60 -11.81
CA GLU A 89 4.72 0.68 -12.67
C GLU A 89 3.83 -0.02 -13.69
N VAL A 90 2.62 -0.44 -13.30
CA VAL A 90 1.62 -1.04 -14.22
C VAL A 90 1.27 -0.09 -15.35
N ILE A 91 1.04 1.19 -15.03
CA ILE A 91 0.62 2.18 -16.02
C ILE A 91 1.80 2.65 -16.86
N GLY A 92 3.00 2.65 -16.31
CA GLY A 92 4.21 3.09 -16.99
C GLY A 92 4.11 4.55 -17.48
N PRO A 93 4.42 4.82 -18.75
CA PRO A 93 4.43 6.19 -19.29
C PRO A 93 3.09 6.93 -19.18
N PHE A 94 1.98 6.21 -19.14
CA PHE A 94 0.64 6.79 -19.06
C PHE A 94 0.30 7.34 -17.67
N ALA A 95 1.16 7.12 -16.68
CA ALA A 95 1.04 7.76 -15.37
C ALA A 95 1.55 9.21 -15.34
N ALA A 96 2.33 9.63 -16.34
CA ALA A 96 2.98 10.95 -16.34
C ALA A 96 2.03 12.12 -16.63
N PRO A 97 1.03 12.03 -17.52
CA PRO A 97 0.08 13.12 -17.75
C PRO A 97 -0.74 13.37 -16.47
N TYR A 98 -0.77 14.64 -16.06
CA TYR A 98 -1.64 15.10 -14.98
C TYR A 98 -2.86 15.79 -15.61
N ASP A 99 -3.95 15.06 -15.72
CA ASP A 99 -5.22 15.61 -16.16
C ASP A 99 -6.08 15.98 -14.95
N VAL A 100 -6.37 17.28 -14.83
CA VAL A 100 -7.22 17.82 -13.76
C VAL A 100 -8.70 17.71 -14.12
N HIS A 101 -9.03 17.59 -15.38
CA HIS A 101 -10.41 17.76 -15.87
C HIS A 101 -10.98 16.58 -16.66
N GLY A 102 -10.16 15.66 -17.13
CA GLY A 102 -10.62 14.50 -17.91
C GLY A 102 -11.35 14.84 -19.21
N ASP A 103 -11.20 16.08 -19.70
CA ASP A 103 -12.10 16.65 -20.72
C ASP A 103 -11.41 16.94 -22.06
N ASP A 104 -10.18 16.50 -22.26
CA ASP A 104 -9.51 16.73 -23.54
C ASP A 104 -9.85 15.68 -24.62
N GLY A 105 -10.74 14.73 -24.31
CA GLY A 105 -11.24 13.72 -25.24
C GLY A 105 -10.16 12.77 -25.77
N SER A 106 -8.94 12.83 -25.25
CA SER A 106 -7.80 12.17 -25.85
C SER A 106 -7.67 10.69 -25.52
N ASN A 107 -8.37 10.17 -24.51
CA ASN A 107 -8.31 8.73 -24.22
C ASN A 107 -9.36 8.24 -23.20
N GLU A 108 -10.58 7.98 -23.62
CA GLU A 108 -11.59 7.28 -22.81
C GLU A 108 -11.08 5.93 -22.26
N ALA A 109 -10.11 5.31 -22.93
CA ALA A 109 -9.52 4.04 -22.52
C ALA A 109 -8.64 4.15 -21.27
N MET A 110 -8.27 5.36 -20.81
CA MET A 110 -7.35 5.55 -19.69
C MET A 110 -7.83 6.54 -18.61
N GLU A 111 -9.09 6.85 -18.55
CA GLU A 111 -9.67 7.75 -17.54
C GLU A 111 -9.32 7.33 -16.11
N TRP A 112 -9.25 6.03 -15.84
CA TRP A 112 -8.86 5.49 -14.54
C TRP A 112 -7.38 5.75 -14.18
N THR A 113 -6.50 6.05 -15.14
CA THR A 113 -5.09 6.34 -14.87
C THR A 113 -4.87 7.72 -14.29
N ALA A 114 -5.76 8.68 -14.56
CA ALA A 114 -5.64 10.08 -14.14
C ALA A 114 -5.53 10.24 -12.61
N GLN A 115 -6.10 9.32 -11.83
CA GLN A 115 -6.09 9.38 -10.36
C GLN A 115 -4.87 8.70 -9.74
N ILE A 116 -4.04 8.01 -10.50
CA ILE A 116 -2.99 7.17 -9.92
C ILE A 116 -1.77 7.97 -9.53
N ALA A 117 -1.26 8.86 -10.38
CA ALA A 117 -0.15 9.73 -10.02
C ALA A 117 -0.49 10.68 -8.85
N PRO A 118 -1.63 11.38 -8.82
CA PRO A 118 -2.06 12.14 -7.66
C PRO A 118 -2.14 11.29 -6.38
N SER A 119 -2.66 10.08 -6.48
CA SER A 119 -2.75 9.14 -5.36
C SER A 119 -1.37 8.71 -4.85
N TYR A 120 -0.46 8.37 -5.77
CA TYR A 120 0.93 8.05 -5.45
C TYR A 120 1.61 9.18 -4.68
N PHE A 121 1.56 10.41 -5.19
CA PHE A 121 2.17 11.56 -4.51
C PHE A 121 1.51 11.86 -3.17
N ASN A 122 0.19 11.80 -3.09
CA ASN A 122 -0.54 12.00 -1.84
C ASN A 122 -0.16 10.96 -0.78
N ASN A 123 0.07 9.72 -1.16
CA ASN A 123 0.41 8.63 -0.24
C ASN A 123 1.86 8.67 0.27
N ARG A 124 2.73 9.55 -0.25
CA ARG A 124 4.07 9.75 0.34
C ARG A 124 4.02 10.27 1.78
N LYS A 125 2.97 10.99 2.15
CA LYS A 125 2.78 11.53 3.50
C LYS A 125 2.27 10.52 4.55
N VAL A 126 1.83 9.31 4.15
CA VAL A 126 1.25 8.34 5.11
C VAL A 126 2.25 7.87 6.17
N SER A 127 3.55 7.97 5.91
CA SER A 127 4.60 7.70 6.89
C SER A 127 4.75 8.78 7.96
N ILE A 128 4.15 9.96 7.78
CA ILE A 128 4.32 11.13 8.66
C ILE A 128 3.14 11.28 9.62
N TYR A 129 1.90 11.24 9.12
CA TYR A 129 0.72 11.50 9.95
C TYR A 129 0.33 10.28 10.81
N GLY A 130 -0.42 10.53 11.91
CA GLY A 130 -0.71 9.53 12.91
C GLY A 130 0.51 9.14 13.74
N GLY A 131 1.50 10.03 13.86
CA GLY A 131 2.83 9.82 14.41
C GLY A 131 3.78 9.25 13.35
N SER A 132 4.89 9.94 13.11
CA SER A 132 5.84 9.53 12.07
C SER A 132 6.41 8.12 12.31
N ASN A 133 6.88 7.46 11.27
CA ASN A 133 7.45 6.13 11.40
C ASN A 133 8.66 6.10 12.35
N GLU A 134 9.42 7.20 12.46
CA GLU A 134 10.53 7.37 13.41
C GLU A 134 10.02 7.38 14.85
N ILE A 135 8.94 8.11 15.14
CA ILE A 135 8.31 8.14 16.46
C ILE A 135 7.77 6.75 16.80
N GLN A 136 7.16 6.06 15.84
CA GLN A 136 6.67 4.69 16.07
C GLN A 136 7.81 3.72 16.37
N ARG A 137 8.97 3.84 15.71
CA ARG A 137 10.16 3.04 16.03
C ARG A 137 10.69 3.35 17.42
N ASN A 138 10.69 4.62 17.85
CA ASN A 138 11.06 5.01 19.21
C ASN A 138 10.12 4.41 20.27
N ILE A 139 8.82 4.37 20.00
CA ILE A 139 7.83 3.73 20.90
C ILE A 139 8.15 2.23 21.05
N ILE A 140 8.43 1.54 19.94
CA ILE A 140 8.80 0.13 19.95
C ILE A 140 10.10 -0.08 20.74
N ALA A 141 11.13 0.72 20.49
CA ALA A 141 12.41 0.63 21.17
C ALA A 141 12.26 0.79 22.69
N LYS A 142 11.52 1.80 23.14
CA LYS A 142 11.24 2.01 24.56
C LYS A 142 10.45 0.86 25.19
N ALA A 143 9.41 0.39 24.51
CA ALA A 143 8.51 -0.61 25.08
C ALA A 143 9.09 -2.03 25.08
N VAL A 144 9.94 -2.38 24.09
CA VAL A 144 10.47 -3.73 23.91
C VAL A 144 11.91 -3.87 24.39
N LEU A 145 12.75 -2.84 24.15
CA LEU A 145 14.17 -2.87 24.49
C LEU A 145 14.49 -2.15 25.81
N GLY A 146 13.56 -1.37 26.35
CA GLY A 146 13.77 -0.58 27.56
C GLY A 146 14.73 0.61 27.39
N LEU A 147 14.87 1.11 26.17
CA LEU A 147 15.75 2.23 25.82
C LEU A 147 15.10 3.58 26.10
#